data_c8663f835d8bfb5afe52ec03e16b1d0c
#
_entry.id   c8663f835d8bfb5afe52ec03e16b1d0c
#
_cell.length_a   1.000
_cell.length_b   1.000
_cell.length_c   1.000
_cell.angle_alpha   90.00
_cell.angle_beta   90.00
_cell.angle_gamma   90.00
#
_symmetry.space_group_name_H-M   'P 1'
#
loop_
_entity.id
_entity.type
_entity.pdbx_description
1 polymer ?
#
loop_
_entity_poly.entity_id
_entity_poly.type
_entity_poly.pdbx_seq_one_letter_code
_entity_poly.pdbx_strand_id
1 'polypeptide(L)'
;MTPGNDSQGRQAVAGALVAMASTAVLGLLCVGSSVLAADGDAPLFGQPPAGMPNFTGKWLNPKPAGHLRTTNGSEPPLNAAGKAEYAKRQAALKSGDHKVDPVSSCLLHGVPRLLYTPLPFLILQTSRDVNFVHEANHTFRNIYWDKLPGDEPDPSYLGASVAHLDGKTLVIDSADFNDLTWLDYSGLPHGEKLTVQERYTLIDPATIQGSVTITDPDFYTAPWTTRLTLKRQPGMALAENVCMDTQRM
;
A
#
# COMPACT_ATOMS: atom_id res chain seq x y z
N MET A 1 -68.40 -33.99 -22.86
CA MET A 1 -69.64 -33.30 -23.11
C MET A 1 -69.33 -31.91 -23.54
N THR A 2 -69.30 -31.70 -24.81
CA THR A 2 -69.52 -30.44 -25.55
C THR A 2 -71.03 -30.09 -25.46
N PRO A 3 -71.55 -28.98 -25.93
CA PRO A 3 -71.01 -27.95 -26.82
C PRO A 3 -71.57 -26.52 -26.56
N GLY A 4 -71.21 -25.63 -27.53
CA GLY A 4 -72.09 -24.60 -28.09
C GLY A 4 -71.51 -23.16 -27.93
N ASN A 5 -70.92 -22.55 -28.85
CA ASN A 5 -71.34 -21.97 -30.17
C ASN A 5 -72.36 -20.84 -30.06
N ASP A 6 -72.02 -19.77 -30.62
CA ASP A 6 -72.63 -18.86 -31.64
C ASP A 6 -72.45 -17.41 -31.25
N SER A 7 -71.81 -16.61 -32.00
CA SER A 7 -72.02 -16.04 -33.37
C SER A 7 -72.58 -14.65 -33.39
N GLN A 8 -71.98 -13.79 -34.16
CA GLN A 8 -72.48 -12.70 -35.02
C GLN A 8 -72.98 -11.40 -34.36
N GLY A 9 -72.50 -10.30 -34.83
CA GLY A 9 -72.80 -9.59 -35.98
C GLY A 9 -72.39 -8.10 -35.94
N ARG A 10 -71.75 -7.73 -37.02
CA ARG A 10 -72.03 -6.55 -37.93
C ARG A 10 -72.52 -5.25 -37.30
N GLN A 11 -72.02 -4.07 -37.54
CA GLN A 11 -71.85 -3.35 -38.82
C GLN A 11 -71.11 -2.01 -38.60
N ALA A 12 -70.46 -1.61 -39.63
CA ALA A 12 -69.75 -0.39 -39.90
C ALA A 12 -70.56 0.89 -39.87
N VAL A 13 -69.96 2.01 -39.56
CA VAL A 13 -70.21 3.29 -40.28
C VAL A 13 -68.87 4.06 -40.32
N ALA A 14 -68.59 4.55 -41.50
CA ALA A 14 -67.42 5.34 -41.87
C ALA A 14 -67.59 6.79 -41.38
N GLY A 15 -66.51 7.43 -41.06
CA GLY A 15 -66.40 8.86 -40.82
C GLY A 15 -64.96 9.33 -41.01
N ALA A 16 -64.68 9.81 -42.19
CA ALA A 16 -63.39 10.42 -42.53
C ALA A 16 -63.37 11.83 -41.96
N LEU A 17 -62.26 12.19 -41.31
CA LEU A 17 -61.83 13.58 -41.22
C LEU A 17 -60.34 13.70 -41.02
N VAL A 18 -59.75 14.42 -41.91
CA VAL A 18 -58.45 14.99 -42.08
C VAL A 18 -57.79 15.37 -40.78
N ALA A 19 -56.58 14.95 -40.54
CA ALA A 19 -55.74 15.48 -39.49
C ALA A 19 -54.30 15.64 -39.95
N MET A 20 -53.79 16.72 -39.55
CA MET A 20 -52.45 17.20 -39.83
C MET A 20 -51.35 16.31 -39.20
N ALA A 21 -50.37 16.01 -40.01
CA ALA A 21 -49.15 15.39 -39.57
C ALA A 21 -48.28 16.42 -38.80
N SER A 22 -48.11 16.20 -37.52
CA SER A 22 -46.99 16.79 -36.79
C SER A 22 -45.92 15.71 -36.55
N THR A 23 -44.89 15.73 -37.37
CA THR A 23 -43.70 14.92 -37.20
C THR A 23 -42.88 15.46 -36.02
N ALA A 24 -43.10 14.95 -34.85
CA ALA A 24 -42.16 15.11 -33.75
C ALA A 24 -41.00 14.14 -33.99
N VAL A 25 -39.88 14.69 -34.46
CA VAL A 25 -38.61 14.00 -34.47
C VAL A 25 -38.15 13.86 -33.03
N LEU A 26 -38.38 12.70 -32.45
CA LEU A 26 -37.83 12.33 -31.15
C LEU A 26 -36.35 12.00 -31.40
N GLY A 27 -35.49 13.00 -31.23
CA GLY A 27 -34.06 12.83 -31.21
C GLY A 27 -33.67 11.92 -30.02
N LEU A 28 -33.44 10.67 -30.33
CA LEU A 28 -32.82 9.70 -29.38
C LEU A 28 -31.41 10.16 -29.14
N LEU A 29 -31.18 11.00 -28.13
CA LEU A 29 -29.86 11.27 -27.59
C LEU A 29 -29.33 9.93 -27.01
N CYS A 30 -28.62 9.17 -27.82
CA CYS A 30 -27.72 8.16 -27.31
C CYS A 30 -26.65 8.88 -26.48
N VAL A 31 -26.93 9.06 -25.18
CA VAL A 31 -25.87 9.32 -24.22
C VAL A 31 -24.99 8.07 -24.25
N GLY A 32 -23.94 8.14 -25.06
CA GLY A 32 -22.89 7.14 -25.04
C GLY A 32 -22.32 7.10 -23.62
N SER A 33 -22.79 6.16 -22.82
CA SER A 33 -22.09 5.77 -21.60
C SER A 33 -20.73 5.26 -22.06
N SER A 34 -19.73 6.14 -22.02
CA SER A 34 -18.34 5.72 -22.08
C SER A 34 -18.14 4.83 -20.86
N VAL A 35 -18.28 3.53 -21.06
CA VAL A 35 -17.73 2.55 -20.13
C VAL A 35 -16.23 2.76 -20.20
N LEU A 36 -15.72 3.62 -19.31
CA LEU A 36 -14.30 3.66 -19.00
C LEU A 36 -13.97 2.22 -18.62
N ALA A 37 -13.15 1.57 -19.42
CA ALA A 37 -12.53 0.33 -19.01
C ALA A 37 -11.89 0.60 -17.67
N ALA A 38 -12.42 -0.01 -16.60
CA ALA A 38 -11.83 0.05 -15.30
C ALA A 38 -10.48 -0.65 -15.42
N ASP A 39 -9.40 0.13 -15.55
CA ASP A 39 -8.10 -0.38 -15.16
C ASP A 39 -8.28 -0.96 -13.76
N GLY A 40 -7.85 -2.22 -13.56
CA GLY A 40 -8.11 -2.98 -12.34
C GLY A 40 -7.58 -2.36 -11.04
N ASP A 41 -7.10 -1.12 -11.08
CA ASP A 41 -6.63 -0.28 -9.99
C ASP A 41 -7.51 0.97 -9.76
N ALA A 42 -8.77 0.98 -10.17
CA ALA A 42 -9.69 2.01 -9.73
C ALA A 42 -9.67 2.07 -8.19
N PRO A 43 -9.57 3.27 -7.58
CA PRO A 43 -9.43 3.37 -6.13
C PRO A 43 -10.64 2.74 -5.45
N LEU A 44 -10.39 1.68 -4.67
CA LEU A 44 -11.40 0.95 -3.91
C LEU A 44 -12.04 1.83 -2.80
N PHE A 45 -11.34 2.88 -2.39
CA PHE A 45 -11.74 3.80 -1.35
C PHE A 45 -11.33 5.22 -1.75
N GLY A 46 -12.12 6.19 -1.43
CA GLY A 46 -12.04 7.61 -1.65
C GLY A 46 -10.85 8.14 -2.46
N GLN A 47 -11.10 9.14 -3.24
CA GLN A 47 -10.02 9.86 -3.93
C GLN A 47 -9.23 10.67 -2.89
N PRO A 48 -7.91 10.80 -3.05
CA PRO A 48 -7.16 11.74 -2.24
C PRO A 48 -7.72 13.16 -2.42
N PRO A 49 -7.56 14.05 -1.44
CA PRO A 49 -7.96 15.44 -1.57
C PRO A 49 -7.47 16.06 -2.88
N ALA A 50 -8.28 16.96 -3.45
CA ALA A 50 -7.95 17.61 -4.73
C ALA A 50 -6.57 18.29 -4.66
N GLY A 51 -5.74 18.06 -5.67
CA GLY A 51 -4.39 18.62 -5.75
C GLY A 51 -3.30 17.78 -5.10
N MET A 52 -3.64 16.74 -4.35
CA MET A 52 -2.64 15.80 -3.83
C MET A 52 -2.21 14.80 -4.90
N PRO A 53 -0.93 14.40 -4.94
CA PRO A 53 -0.49 13.25 -5.74
C PRO A 53 -1.22 11.98 -5.30
N ASN A 54 -1.65 11.16 -6.26
CA ASN A 54 -2.38 9.93 -5.98
C ASN A 54 -1.42 8.73 -5.91
N PHE A 55 -1.06 8.33 -4.71
CA PHE A 55 -0.23 7.15 -4.44
C PHE A 55 -1.05 5.85 -4.36
N THR A 56 -2.38 5.94 -4.33
CA THR A 56 -3.25 4.76 -4.24
C THR A 56 -2.95 3.77 -5.36
N GLY A 57 -2.79 2.50 -4.99
CA GLY A 57 -2.51 1.41 -5.92
C GLY A 57 -1.61 0.34 -5.32
N LYS A 58 -1.45 -0.75 -6.04
CA LYS A 58 -0.57 -1.86 -5.66
C LYS A 58 0.85 -1.60 -6.15
N TRP A 59 1.80 -1.83 -5.26
CA TRP A 59 3.19 -1.51 -5.47
C TRP A 59 4.09 -2.69 -5.10
N LEU A 60 5.20 -2.80 -5.80
CA LEU A 60 6.25 -3.78 -5.52
C LEU A 60 7.61 -3.10 -5.62
N ASN A 61 8.51 -3.42 -4.71
CA ASN A 61 9.92 -3.13 -4.87
C ASN A 61 10.55 -4.18 -5.79
N PRO A 62 10.92 -3.85 -7.05
CA PRO A 62 11.50 -4.82 -7.98
C PRO A 62 12.93 -5.22 -7.62
N LYS A 63 13.53 -4.55 -6.64
CA LYS A 63 14.90 -4.81 -6.16
C LYS A 63 14.87 -4.96 -4.64
N PRO A 64 14.28 -6.06 -4.12
CA PRO A 64 14.33 -6.34 -2.70
C PRO A 64 15.79 -6.43 -2.24
N ALA A 65 16.08 -5.96 -1.05
CA ALA A 65 17.44 -5.94 -0.51
C ALA A 65 17.50 -6.74 0.79
N GLY A 66 18.34 -7.76 0.81
CA GLY A 66 18.63 -8.51 2.02
C GLY A 66 19.51 -7.74 3.00
N HIS A 67 20.33 -6.81 2.49
CA HIS A 67 21.19 -5.93 3.27
C HIS A 67 21.06 -4.49 2.78
N LEU A 68 20.71 -3.59 3.70
CA LEU A 68 20.55 -2.17 3.38
C LEU A 68 21.90 -1.46 3.40
N ARG A 69 22.09 -0.60 2.41
CA ARG A 69 23.26 0.27 2.28
C ARG A 69 22.81 1.73 2.19
N THR A 70 23.73 2.60 2.52
CA THR A 70 23.54 4.04 2.34
C THR A 70 23.38 4.40 0.86
N THR A 71 22.89 5.58 0.58
CA THR A 71 22.62 6.05 -0.81
C THR A 71 23.86 6.07 -1.70
N ASN A 72 25.07 6.13 -1.14
CA ASN A 72 26.35 6.06 -1.85
C ASN A 72 26.93 4.63 -1.90
N GLY A 73 26.20 3.62 -1.40
CA GLY A 73 26.60 2.22 -1.41
C GLY A 73 27.47 1.78 -0.21
N SER A 74 27.78 2.69 0.71
CA SER A 74 28.57 2.36 1.91
C SER A 74 27.75 1.56 2.93
N GLU A 75 28.43 0.92 3.87
CA GLU A 75 27.79 0.32 5.04
C GLU A 75 27.16 1.39 5.93
N PRO A 76 26.04 1.07 6.62
CA PRO A 76 25.47 1.95 7.64
C PRO A 76 26.49 2.31 8.72
N PRO A 77 26.46 3.53 9.28
CA PRO A 77 27.47 4.03 10.22
C PRO A 77 27.26 3.48 11.63
N LEU A 78 27.38 2.16 11.82
CA LEU A 78 27.22 1.51 13.11
C LEU A 78 28.23 2.04 14.15
N ASN A 79 27.74 2.36 15.33
CA ASN A 79 28.59 2.63 16.52
C ASN A 79 29.14 1.32 17.11
N ALA A 80 29.80 1.38 18.25
CA ALA A 80 30.38 0.18 18.87
C ALA A 80 29.31 -0.86 19.27
N ALA A 81 28.18 -0.41 19.85
CA ALA A 81 27.08 -1.29 20.23
C ALA A 81 26.42 -1.91 19.00
N GLY A 82 26.17 -1.11 17.96
CA GLY A 82 25.60 -1.58 16.70
C GLY A 82 26.46 -2.63 16.00
N LYS A 83 27.79 -2.42 15.99
CA LYS A 83 28.74 -3.40 15.43
C LYS A 83 28.74 -4.72 16.21
N ALA A 84 28.69 -4.66 17.53
CA ALA A 84 28.68 -5.84 18.39
C ALA A 84 27.39 -6.65 18.19
N GLU A 85 26.24 -6.00 18.22
CA GLU A 85 24.94 -6.68 18.03
C GLU A 85 24.81 -7.24 16.60
N TYR A 86 25.20 -6.48 15.59
CA TYR A 86 25.18 -6.94 14.21
C TYR A 86 26.10 -8.16 14.01
N ALA A 87 27.31 -8.13 14.55
CA ALA A 87 28.24 -9.26 14.47
C ALA A 87 27.68 -10.52 15.15
N LYS A 88 27.05 -10.39 16.31
CA LYS A 88 26.37 -11.47 17.03
C LYS A 88 25.27 -12.11 16.16
N ARG A 89 24.37 -11.29 15.57
CA ARG A 89 23.31 -11.77 14.68
C ARG A 89 23.86 -12.45 13.44
N GLN A 90 24.91 -11.87 12.82
CA GLN A 90 25.59 -12.46 11.67
C GLN A 90 26.25 -13.81 12.01
N ALA A 91 26.86 -13.95 13.18
CA ALA A 91 27.43 -15.22 13.64
C ALA A 91 26.37 -16.31 13.81
N ALA A 92 25.22 -15.97 14.40
CA ALA A 92 24.10 -16.88 14.56
C ALA A 92 23.53 -17.34 13.18
N LEU A 93 23.27 -16.40 12.27
CA LEU A 93 22.82 -16.73 10.92
C LEU A 93 23.82 -17.63 10.17
N LYS A 94 25.11 -17.34 10.29
CA LYS A 94 26.18 -18.13 9.68
C LYS A 94 26.28 -19.55 10.25
N SER A 95 25.95 -19.74 11.52
CA SER A 95 25.90 -21.08 12.15
C SER A 95 24.63 -21.86 11.79
N GLY A 96 23.71 -21.27 11.02
CA GLY A 96 22.43 -21.88 10.66
C GLY A 96 21.30 -21.62 11.67
N ASP A 97 21.54 -20.81 12.69
CA ASP A 97 20.49 -20.41 13.63
C ASP A 97 19.65 -19.26 13.05
N HIS A 98 18.69 -19.63 12.22
CA HIS A 98 17.75 -18.66 11.64
C HIS A 98 16.66 -18.22 12.63
N LYS A 99 16.53 -18.89 13.79
CA LYS A 99 15.55 -18.50 14.82
C LYS A 99 15.90 -17.19 15.52
N VAL A 100 17.13 -16.73 15.36
CA VAL A 100 17.55 -15.42 15.85
C VAL A 100 16.82 -14.27 15.14
N ASP A 101 16.36 -14.50 13.90
CA ASP A 101 15.53 -13.53 13.18
C ASP A 101 14.09 -13.55 13.70
N PRO A 102 13.57 -12.44 14.24
CA PRO A 102 12.21 -12.35 14.77
C PRO A 102 11.11 -12.83 13.80
N VAL A 103 11.31 -12.60 12.51
CA VAL A 103 10.34 -13.02 11.47
C VAL A 103 10.22 -14.55 11.39
N SER A 104 11.27 -15.29 11.73
CA SER A 104 11.21 -16.76 11.80
C SER A 104 10.26 -17.27 12.89
N SER A 105 9.94 -16.43 13.86
CA SER A 105 8.93 -16.67 14.91
C SER A 105 7.59 -15.99 14.61
N CYS A 106 7.34 -15.63 13.36
CA CYS A 106 6.14 -14.94 12.88
C CYS A 106 5.90 -13.56 13.49
N LEU A 107 6.92 -12.91 14.01
CA LEU A 107 6.84 -11.50 14.37
C LEU A 107 6.84 -10.64 13.09
N LEU A 108 6.36 -9.41 13.21
CA LEU A 108 6.29 -8.51 12.07
C LEU A 108 7.69 -8.12 11.59
N HIS A 109 7.81 -7.79 10.30
CA HIS A 109 9.09 -7.42 9.70
C HIS A 109 9.65 -6.10 10.23
N GLY A 110 8.78 -5.20 10.73
CA GLY A 110 9.17 -3.83 11.10
C GLY A 110 9.42 -2.93 9.88
N VAL A 111 9.68 -1.66 10.17
CA VAL A 111 10.02 -0.63 9.19
C VAL A 111 11.51 -0.29 9.37
N PRO A 112 12.31 -0.21 8.32
CA PRO A 112 11.93 -0.22 6.90
C PRO A 112 11.91 -1.59 6.21
N ARG A 113 12.22 -2.70 6.90
CA ARG A 113 12.38 -4.04 6.31
C ARG A 113 11.19 -4.45 5.43
N LEU A 114 9.95 -4.11 5.83
CA LEU A 114 8.73 -4.37 5.05
C LEU A 114 8.82 -3.83 3.61
N LEU A 115 9.44 -2.68 3.39
CA LEU A 115 9.56 -2.03 2.08
C LEU A 115 10.56 -2.72 1.15
N TYR A 116 11.40 -3.60 1.71
CA TYR A 116 12.44 -4.35 1.00
C TYR A 116 12.12 -5.84 0.89
N THR A 117 10.91 -6.26 1.29
CA THR A 117 10.41 -7.61 1.04
C THR A 117 10.12 -7.80 -0.45
N PRO A 118 10.25 -9.02 -1.00
CA PRO A 118 9.88 -9.32 -2.38
C PRO A 118 8.37 -9.52 -2.58
N LEU A 119 7.56 -8.95 -1.70
CA LEU A 119 6.09 -9.08 -1.70
C LEU A 119 5.42 -7.74 -1.96
N PRO A 120 4.30 -7.73 -2.69
CA PRO A 120 3.59 -6.49 -2.99
C PRO A 120 2.86 -5.94 -1.77
N PHE A 121 2.49 -4.67 -1.88
CA PHE A 121 1.61 -3.99 -0.93
C PHE A 121 0.71 -3.00 -1.63
N LEU A 122 -0.39 -2.68 -0.99
CA LEU A 122 -1.38 -1.71 -1.44
C LEU A 122 -1.21 -0.43 -0.64
N ILE A 123 -1.13 0.71 -1.30
CA ILE A 123 -1.30 2.03 -0.70
C ILE A 123 -2.74 2.45 -0.90
N LEU A 124 -3.42 2.80 0.17
CA LEU A 124 -4.74 3.41 0.17
C LEU A 124 -4.64 4.80 0.77
N GLN A 125 -5.02 5.81 0.00
CA GLN A 125 -4.94 7.20 0.41
C GLN A 125 -6.35 7.74 0.62
N THR A 126 -6.64 8.23 1.81
CA THR A 126 -7.92 8.85 2.15
C THR A 126 -7.72 10.30 2.59
N SER A 127 -8.80 10.99 2.94
CA SER A 127 -8.73 12.34 3.49
C SER A 127 -8.23 12.39 4.95
N ARG A 128 -8.16 11.25 5.64
CA ARG A 128 -7.76 11.16 7.06
C ARG A 128 -6.42 10.47 7.28
N ASP A 129 -6.06 9.56 6.38
CA ASP A 129 -4.92 8.67 6.56
C ASP A 129 -4.38 8.15 5.23
N VAL A 130 -3.21 7.57 5.31
CA VAL A 130 -2.59 6.73 4.28
C VAL A 130 -2.38 5.35 4.87
N ASN A 131 -2.89 4.32 4.24
CA ASN A 131 -2.77 2.95 4.72
C ASN A 131 -1.86 2.14 3.80
N PHE A 132 -0.89 1.45 4.38
CA PHE A 132 -0.09 0.47 3.68
C PHE A 132 -0.54 -0.92 4.10
N VAL A 133 -1.10 -1.68 3.15
CA VAL A 133 -1.56 -3.05 3.35
C VAL A 133 -0.59 -3.99 2.67
N HIS A 134 0.29 -4.60 3.45
CA HIS A 134 1.33 -5.49 2.94
C HIS A 134 0.82 -6.94 2.86
N GLU A 135 1.19 -7.63 1.78
CA GLU A 135 0.99 -9.07 1.68
C GLU A 135 1.79 -9.80 2.77
N ALA A 136 3.00 -9.31 3.08
CA ALA A 136 3.84 -9.89 4.13
C ALA A 136 3.13 -9.92 5.49
N ASN A 137 2.82 -11.12 5.97
CA ASN A 137 2.12 -11.37 7.24
C ASN A 137 0.83 -10.56 7.41
N HIS A 138 0.12 -10.22 6.32
CA HIS A 138 -1.07 -9.37 6.32
C HIS A 138 -0.88 -8.07 7.13
N THR A 139 0.31 -7.50 7.04
CA THR A 139 0.67 -6.33 7.86
C THR A 139 -0.09 -5.10 7.37
N PHE A 140 -0.82 -4.51 8.28
CA PHE A 140 -1.52 -3.25 8.07
C PHE A 140 -0.80 -2.13 8.82
N ARG A 141 -0.42 -1.06 8.11
CA ARG A 141 0.20 0.12 8.69
C ARG A 141 -0.67 1.34 8.41
N ASN A 142 -1.23 1.91 9.48
CA ASN A 142 -2.00 3.14 9.43
C ASN A 142 -1.08 4.35 9.67
N ILE A 143 -1.19 5.35 8.81
CA ILE A 143 -0.36 6.56 8.80
C ILE A 143 -1.33 7.74 8.77
N TYR A 144 -1.34 8.56 9.80
CA TYR A 144 -2.27 9.67 9.92
C TYR A 144 -1.74 10.94 9.27
N TRP A 145 -2.63 11.76 8.67
CA TRP A 145 -2.22 13.06 8.19
C TRP A 145 -1.94 14.01 9.35
N ASP A 146 -0.80 14.69 9.29
CA ASP A 146 -0.35 15.79 10.12
C ASP A 146 -0.16 15.47 11.62
N LYS A 147 -0.99 14.64 12.22
CA LYS A 147 -0.88 14.28 13.63
C LYS A 147 -1.52 12.94 13.98
N LEU A 148 -1.03 12.32 15.04
CA LEU A 148 -1.65 11.13 15.61
C LEU A 148 -2.98 11.47 16.29
N PRO A 149 -3.96 10.55 16.29
CA PRO A 149 -5.15 10.67 17.11
C PRO A 149 -4.83 10.29 18.57
N GLY A 150 -5.26 11.11 19.51
CA GLY A 150 -5.11 10.81 20.95
C GLY A 150 -3.75 11.13 21.55
N ASP A 151 -3.45 10.45 22.64
CA ASP A 151 -2.23 10.59 23.42
C ASP A 151 -1.05 9.83 22.76
N GLU A 152 0.14 9.95 23.38
CA GLU A 152 1.36 9.26 22.95
C GLU A 152 1.15 7.74 22.90
N PRO A 153 1.42 7.08 21.77
CA PRO A 153 1.16 5.66 21.60
C PRO A 153 2.21 4.80 22.32
N ASP A 154 1.81 3.60 22.72
CA ASP A 154 2.75 2.59 23.18
C ASP A 154 3.69 2.14 22.07
N PRO A 155 4.97 1.83 22.37
CA PRO A 155 5.92 1.30 21.39
C PRO A 155 5.42 0.04 20.69
N SER A 156 5.59 -0.01 19.37
CA SER A 156 5.08 -1.11 18.54
C SER A 156 6.08 -1.57 17.48
N TYR A 157 5.81 -2.69 16.81
CA TYR A 157 6.64 -3.22 15.71
C TYR A 157 6.73 -2.27 14.51
N LEU A 158 5.71 -1.47 14.27
CA LEU A 158 5.60 -0.60 13.10
C LEU A 158 5.77 0.87 13.45
N GLY A 159 5.87 1.17 14.76
CA GLY A 159 5.88 2.52 15.29
C GLY A 159 4.55 3.24 15.05
N ALA A 160 4.49 4.47 15.50
CA ALA A 160 3.44 5.42 15.19
C ALA A 160 3.90 6.33 14.05
N SER A 161 3.00 6.60 13.09
CA SER A 161 3.37 7.26 11.84
C SER A 161 2.45 8.42 11.52
N VAL A 162 3.05 9.55 11.14
CA VAL A 162 2.34 10.71 10.59
C VAL A 162 2.85 11.02 9.19
N ALA A 163 1.96 11.50 8.34
CA ALA A 163 2.28 11.89 6.98
C ALA A 163 2.00 13.38 6.75
N HIS A 164 2.78 13.98 5.88
CA HIS A 164 2.52 15.30 5.32
C HIS A 164 3.01 15.38 3.88
N LEU A 165 2.64 16.42 3.17
CA LEU A 165 3.17 16.69 1.83
C LEU A 165 4.27 17.76 1.89
N ASP A 166 5.40 17.46 1.27
CA ASP A 166 6.43 18.42 0.91
C ASP A 166 6.39 18.60 -0.61
N GLY A 167 5.64 19.62 -1.06
CA GLY A 167 5.32 19.78 -2.46
C GLY A 167 4.52 18.60 -3.02
N LYS A 168 5.13 17.80 -3.91
CA LYS A 168 4.54 16.59 -4.49
C LYS A 168 5.09 15.29 -3.85
N THR A 169 5.88 15.41 -2.81
CA THR A 169 6.47 14.28 -2.11
C THR A 169 5.65 13.97 -0.87
N LEU A 170 5.21 12.73 -0.73
CA LEU A 170 4.66 12.20 0.50
C LEU A 170 5.82 11.95 1.46
N VAL A 171 5.78 12.57 2.63
CA VAL A 171 6.74 12.37 3.72
C VAL A 171 6.01 11.67 4.85
N ILE A 172 6.63 10.62 5.39
CA ILE A 172 6.10 9.87 6.52
C ILE A 172 7.18 9.87 7.60
N ASP A 173 6.85 10.39 8.77
CA ASP A 173 7.68 10.35 9.95
C ASP A 173 7.14 9.32 10.93
N SER A 174 8.01 8.45 11.45
CA SER A 174 7.65 7.35 12.33
C SER A 174 8.60 7.29 13.52
N ALA A 175 8.01 7.06 14.69
CA ALA A 175 8.70 6.90 15.98
C ALA A 175 7.97 5.83 16.81
N ASP A 176 8.32 5.68 18.07
CA ASP A 176 7.68 4.77 19.05
C ASP A 176 7.73 3.30 18.57
N PHE A 177 8.90 2.91 18.10
CA PHE A 177 9.19 1.52 17.78
C PHE A 177 9.59 0.75 19.04
N ASN A 178 9.14 -0.51 19.17
CA ASN A 178 9.81 -1.44 20.07
C ASN A 178 11.13 -1.94 19.45
N ASP A 179 11.97 -2.61 20.23
CA ASP A 179 13.28 -3.11 19.79
C ASP A 179 13.24 -4.56 19.22
N LEU A 180 12.05 -5.06 18.91
CA LEU A 180 11.81 -6.49 18.59
C LEU A 180 11.94 -6.82 17.11
N THR A 181 12.38 -5.88 16.27
CA THR A 181 12.54 -6.11 14.83
C THR A 181 13.98 -5.86 14.36
N TRP A 182 14.22 -6.15 13.09
CA TRP A 182 15.46 -5.82 12.41
C TRP A 182 15.20 -4.83 11.30
N LEU A 183 16.16 -3.95 11.00
CA LEU A 183 16.01 -2.99 9.90
C LEU A 183 16.08 -3.65 8.52
N ASP A 184 16.73 -4.83 8.42
CA ASP A 184 16.85 -5.60 7.17
C ASP A 184 16.98 -7.11 7.44
N TYR A 185 17.11 -7.90 6.39
CA TYR A 185 17.29 -9.36 6.50
C TYR A 185 18.69 -9.79 6.93
N SER A 186 19.65 -8.87 6.94
CA SER A 186 21.00 -9.18 7.40
C SER A 186 21.17 -9.03 8.92
N GLY A 187 20.19 -8.45 9.60
CA GLY A 187 20.21 -8.29 11.06
C GLY A 187 20.71 -6.94 11.54
N LEU A 188 20.63 -5.88 10.74
CA LEU A 188 20.91 -4.52 11.20
C LEU A 188 20.04 -4.18 12.41
N PRO A 189 20.66 -3.79 13.55
CA PRO A 189 19.95 -3.55 14.79
C PRO A 189 19.26 -2.19 14.82
N HIS A 190 18.28 -2.07 15.69
CA HIS A 190 17.76 -0.81 16.20
C HIS A 190 17.26 -0.96 17.63
N GLY A 191 17.03 0.14 18.31
CA GLY A 191 16.43 0.24 19.63
C GLY A 191 15.14 1.04 19.62
N GLU A 192 14.65 1.36 20.79
CA GLU A 192 13.41 2.12 20.98
C GLU A 192 13.54 3.60 20.56
N LYS A 193 14.78 4.13 20.45
CA LYS A 193 15.01 5.49 19.95
C LYS A 193 15.05 5.61 18.43
N LEU A 194 14.68 4.53 17.75
CA LEU A 194 14.56 4.55 16.30
C LEU A 194 13.55 5.59 15.86
N THR A 195 13.96 6.43 14.90
CA THR A 195 13.05 7.20 14.06
C THR A 195 13.31 6.91 12.61
N VAL A 196 12.24 6.86 11.82
CA VAL A 196 12.31 6.58 10.39
C VAL A 196 11.55 7.68 9.65
N GLN A 197 12.23 8.35 8.72
CA GLN A 197 11.57 9.23 7.77
C GLN A 197 11.58 8.59 6.38
N GLU A 198 10.40 8.41 5.81
CA GLU A 198 10.21 7.91 4.45
C GLU A 198 9.77 9.06 3.54
N ARG A 199 10.29 9.10 2.33
CA ARG A 199 9.91 10.11 1.33
C ARG A 199 9.59 9.40 0.02
N TYR A 200 8.43 9.69 -0.55
CA TYR A 200 7.93 9.05 -1.77
C TYR A 200 7.52 10.10 -2.80
N THR A 201 8.09 10.02 -3.98
CA THR A 201 7.77 10.92 -5.10
C THR A 201 7.34 10.10 -6.30
N LEU A 202 6.15 10.38 -6.83
CA LEU A 202 5.71 9.86 -8.13
C LEU A 202 6.52 10.55 -9.23
N ILE A 203 7.44 9.82 -9.86
CA ILE A 203 8.23 10.33 -11.00
C ILE A 203 7.52 10.09 -12.33
N ASP A 204 6.62 9.13 -12.37
CA ASP A 204 5.63 8.84 -13.41
C ASP A 204 4.44 8.08 -12.80
N PRO A 205 3.32 7.86 -13.53
CA PRO A 205 2.14 7.18 -12.97
C PRO A 205 2.37 5.75 -12.47
N ALA A 206 3.46 5.11 -12.91
CA ALA A 206 3.79 3.72 -12.57
C ALA A 206 5.03 3.56 -11.68
N THR A 207 5.67 4.67 -11.28
CA THR A 207 6.94 4.62 -10.56
C THR A 207 6.98 5.61 -9.40
N ILE A 208 7.21 5.08 -8.20
CA ILE A 208 7.59 5.89 -7.03
C ILE A 208 9.09 5.75 -6.82
N GLN A 209 9.77 6.89 -6.71
CA GLN A 209 11.12 6.94 -6.15
C GLN A 209 11.03 7.26 -4.67
N GLY A 210 11.66 6.42 -3.85
CA GLY A 210 11.62 6.55 -2.40
C GLY A 210 13.01 6.66 -1.78
N SER A 211 13.05 7.27 -0.61
CA SER A 211 14.20 7.25 0.29
C SER A 211 13.72 7.03 1.72
N VAL A 212 14.54 6.34 2.50
CA VAL A 212 14.27 6.07 3.91
C VAL A 212 15.49 6.50 4.71
N THR A 213 15.29 7.45 5.60
CA THR A 213 16.31 7.92 6.54
C THR A 213 16.08 7.28 7.90
N ILE A 214 17.09 6.64 8.42
CA ILE A 214 17.11 5.94 9.70
C ILE A 214 17.95 6.76 10.67
N THR A 215 17.39 7.06 11.84
CA THR A 215 18.10 7.70 12.96
C THR A 215 17.89 6.86 14.20
N ASP A 216 18.97 6.37 14.76
CA ASP A 216 18.95 5.64 16.03
C ASP A 216 20.30 5.82 16.74
N PRO A 217 20.38 6.68 17.75
CA PRO A 217 21.64 6.98 18.45
C PRO A 217 22.16 5.81 19.28
N ASP A 218 21.32 4.81 19.59
CA ASP A 218 21.74 3.66 20.37
C ASP A 218 22.63 2.72 19.54
N PHE A 219 22.45 2.69 18.19
CA PHE A 219 23.18 1.78 17.33
C PHE A 219 23.98 2.44 16.19
N TYR A 220 23.75 3.72 15.89
CA TYR A 220 24.41 4.43 14.79
C TYR A 220 25.07 5.72 15.25
N THR A 221 26.18 6.07 14.62
CA THR A 221 26.93 7.31 14.91
C THR A 221 26.34 8.56 14.27
N ALA A 222 25.49 8.37 13.26
CA ALA A 222 24.81 9.44 12.54
C ALA A 222 23.57 8.89 11.81
N PRO A 223 22.59 9.75 11.47
CA PRO A 223 21.51 9.37 10.55
C PRO A 223 22.07 8.91 9.20
N TRP A 224 21.41 7.94 8.60
CA TRP A 224 21.78 7.42 7.28
C TRP A 224 20.55 7.14 6.44
N THR A 225 20.71 7.23 5.13
CA THR A 225 19.60 7.12 4.18
C THR A 225 19.85 6.02 3.18
N THR A 226 18.83 5.21 2.90
CA THR A 226 18.79 4.25 1.82
C THR A 226 17.73 4.64 0.78
N ARG A 227 17.75 4.02 -0.40
CA ARG A 227 16.81 4.31 -1.49
C ARG A 227 16.06 3.06 -1.90
N LEU A 228 14.84 3.26 -2.41
CA LEU A 228 14.08 2.22 -3.07
C LEU A 228 13.33 2.80 -4.27
N THR A 229 12.91 1.92 -5.14
CA THR A 229 12.01 2.25 -6.24
C THR A 229 10.82 1.31 -6.15
N LEU A 230 9.62 1.84 -6.23
CA LEU A 230 8.42 1.03 -6.27
C LEU A 230 7.83 1.10 -7.67
N LYS A 231 7.37 -0.04 -8.16
CA LYS A 231 6.68 -0.17 -9.44
C LYS A 231 5.24 -0.55 -9.21
N ARG A 232 4.34 0.16 -9.88
CA ARG A 232 2.90 -0.14 -9.85
C ARG A 232 2.63 -1.51 -10.47
N GLN A 233 1.73 -2.26 -9.86
CA GLN A 233 1.37 -3.63 -10.25
C GLN A 233 -0.13 -3.70 -10.59
N PRO A 234 -0.55 -3.19 -11.77
CA PRO A 234 -1.95 -3.27 -12.17
C PRO A 234 -2.37 -4.74 -12.33
N GLY A 235 -3.57 -5.05 -11.88
CA GLY A 235 -4.12 -6.41 -11.97
C GLY A 235 -3.54 -7.45 -11.01
N MET A 236 -2.48 -7.16 -10.24
CA MET A 236 -1.96 -8.07 -9.23
C MET A 236 -2.93 -8.17 -8.04
N ALA A 237 -3.30 -9.36 -7.61
CA ALA A 237 -3.96 -9.58 -6.33
C ALA A 237 -2.92 -9.61 -5.21
N LEU A 238 -3.28 -9.15 -4.00
CA LEU A 238 -2.52 -9.49 -2.81
C LEU A 238 -2.92 -10.92 -2.42
N ALA A 239 -1.94 -11.79 -2.30
CA ALA A 239 -2.16 -13.16 -1.89
C ALA A 239 -2.29 -13.27 -0.37
N GLU A 240 -2.88 -14.34 0.08
CA GLU A 240 -2.81 -14.74 1.47
C GLU A 240 -1.39 -15.22 1.78
N ASN A 241 -0.72 -14.55 2.71
CA ASN A 241 0.64 -14.88 3.14
C ASN A 241 0.65 -15.03 4.67
N VAL A 242 0.47 -16.28 5.12
CA VAL A 242 0.43 -16.62 6.54
C VAL A 242 1.76 -17.25 6.94
N CYS A 243 2.47 -16.61 7.86
CA CYS A 243 3.79 -17.06 8.33
C CYS A 243 3.77 -18.53 8.85
N MET A 244 2.71 -18.93 9.55
CA MET A 244 2.58 -20.29 10.08
C MET A 244 2.55 -21.37 8.99
N ASP A 245 2.06 -21.06 7.79
CA ASP A 245 1.99 -22.02 6.68
C ASP A 245 3.38 -22.25 6.07
N THR A 246 4.20 -21.22 6.03
CA THR A 246 5.59 -21.31 5.52
C THR A 246 6.52 -22.11 6.46
N GLN A 247 6.15 -22.26 7.73
CA GLN A 247 6.91 -23.07 8.70
C GLN A 247 6.57 -24.56 8.65
N ARG A 248 5.50 -24.95 7.93
CA ARG A 248 5.05 -26.35 7.80
C ARG A 248 5.59 -27.06 6.55
N MET A 249 6.23 -26.30 5.65
CA MET A 249 6.87 -26.83 4.44
C MET A 249 8.36 -27.07 4.67
#